data_097e76fb8a04f0d746d916388eca34d0
#
_entry.id   097e76fb8a04f0d746d916388eca34d0
#
_cell.length_a   1.000
_cell.length_b   1.000
_cell.length_c   1.000
_cell.angle_alpha   90.00
_cell.angle_beta   90.00
_cell.angle_gamma   90.00
#
_symmetry.space_group_name_H-M   'P 1'
#
loop_
_entity.id
_entity.type
_entity.pdbx_description
1 polymer ?
#
loop_
_entity_poly.entity_id
_entity_poly.type
_entity_poly.pdbx_seq_one_letter_code
_entity_poly.pdbx_strand_id
1 'polypeptide(L)'
;MSSTSGSNGSSGTGTSSLKTIVLKSTAVVTKFISNTLIPKAISSRIVGSSGIGGNSGTAGKNGTGGSSGTGGSSGTGGSSGSVRTNWVSNIKSTLIKMVATSKDRSLFSAFIQSTFSWVRNSASWVISYKWTGTAAGINGLGGVGGGTLITSKHVLLSAHVPYLPNSEIFFVNDNNVTFKYNIIKIDKIDGSDIAIGTLDQSIDSSLKIYSVLPDNWQQYIKTEINSVMGVQFITLRLPVLFLNQDKKVSIGDMTRLIDAVADVEASVFGTSQSYYETQRGGDSGNPIFVQVGSELALLGTWYKVGAFAWLISRKTQVESIIGQKLNVINMTGFEKVS
;
A
#
# COMPACT_ATOMS: atom_id res chain seq x y z
N MET A 1 8.51 77.69 -31.17
CA MET A 1 9.77 77.95 -30.52
C MET A 1 10.13 76.70 -29.83
N SER A 2 10.94 75.79 -30.44
CA SER A 2 12.38 75.73 -30.21
C SER A 2 12.67 75.27 -28.78
N SER A 3 13.30 74.21 -28.44
CA SER A 3 14.49 73.47 -28.95
C SER A 3 14.66 72.21 -28.07
N THR A 4 14.89 71.04 -28.61
CA THR A 4 16.17 70.34 -28.88
C THR A 4 17.08 70.03 -27.70
N SER A 5 17.52 68.80 -27.77
CA SER A 5 18.76 68.13 -27.35
C SER A 5 18.68 67.41 -26.03
N GLY A 6 19.09 66.19 -25.85
CA GLY A 6 20.05 65.38 -26.60
C GLY A 6 20.85 64.56 -25.64
N SER A 7 21.13 63.35 -26.05
CA SER A 7 22.32 62.54 -25.91
C SER A 7 22.49 61.54 -24.72
N ASN A 8 22.67 60.30 -25.13
CA ASN A 8 23.77 59.37 -24.80
C ASN A 8 23.89 58.96 -23.32
N GLY A 9 23.85 57.74 -23.00
CA GLY A 9 24.45 56.53 -23.52
C GLY A 9 24.97 55.76 -22.34
N SER A 10 24.94 54.56 -22.33
CA SER A 10 25.99 53.60 -21.92
C SER A 10 25.39 52.21 -21.64
N SER A 11 25.69 51.35 -22.54
CA SER A 11 25.56 49.91 -22.44
C SER A 11 26.46 49.37 -21.32
N GLY A 12 25.85 48.72 -20.34
CA GLY A 12 26.53 47.92 -19.36
C GLY A 12 26.07 46.47 -19.47
N THR A 13 26.76 45.68 -20.29
CA THR A 13 26.62 44.22 -20.35
C THR A 13 27.22 43.62 -19.09
N GLY A 14 26.36 43.37 -18.12
CA GLY A 14 26.67 42.56 -16.93
C GLY A 14 26.30 41.09 -17.19
N THR A 15 27.25 40.32 -17.70
CA THR A 15 27.18 38.88 -17.74
C THR A 15 27.24 38.32 -16.30
N SER A 16 26.09 38.08 -15.69
CA SER A 16 26.07 37.30 -14.46
C SER A 16 26.24 35.82 -14.78
N SER A 17 27.43 35.33 -14.47
CA SER A 17 27.80 33.92 -14.50
C SER A 17 26.92 33.16 -13.52
N LEU A 18 25.87 32.53 -14.02
CA LEU A 18 25.13 31.50 -13.29
C LEU A 18 26.05 30.30 -13.10
N LYS A 19 26.61 30.16 -11.90
CA LYS A 19 27.28 28.92 -11.49
C LYS A 19 26.23 27.79 -11.48
N THR A 20 26.31 26.97 -12.51
CA THR A 20 25.56 25.70 -12.55
C THR A 20 26.09 24.78 -11.45
N ILE A 21 25.41 24.73 -10.33
CA ILE A 21 25.62 23.67 -9.34
C ILE A 21 24.96 22.42 -9.89
N VAL A 22 25.70 21.60 -10.59
CA VAL A 22 25.26 20.29 -11.05
C VAL A 22 25.19 19.38 -9.83
N LEU A 23 23.98 19.04 -9.44
CA LEU A 23 23.71 17.98 -8.47
C LEU A 23 24.19 16.64 -9.03
N LYS A 24 25.40 16.23 -8.70
CA LYS A 24 25.99 14.93 -9.06
C LYS A 24 25.37 13.73 -8.34
N SER A 25 24.39 13.93 -7.47
CA SER A 25 23.79 12.85 -6.67
C SER A 25 22.72 12.02 -7.39
N THR A 26 22.02 12.59 -8.37
CA THR A 26 20.89 11.90 -9.03
C THR A 26 21.33 10.86 -10.07
N ALA A 27 22.50 11.04 -10.68
CA ALA A 27 23.01 10.14 -11.71
C ALA A 27 23.54 8.79 -11.17
N VAL A 28 23.99 8.76 -9.91
CA VAL A 28 24.54 7.54 -9.30
C VAL A 28 23.42 6.56 -8.93
N VAL A 29 22.29 7.06 -8.44
CA VAL A 29 21.15 6.20 -8.04
C VAL A 29 20.46 5.58 -9.25
N THR A 30 20.34 6.33 -10.35
CA THR A 30 19.67 5.83 -11.58
C THR A 30 20.51 4.77 -12.30
N LYS A 31 21.83 4.85 -12.25
CA LYS A 31 22.72 3.88 -12.91
C LYS A 31 22.79 2.54 -12.18
N PHE A 32 22.50 2.51 -10.86
CA PHE A 32 22.50 1.29 -10.06
C PHE A 32 21.28 0.41 -10.27
N ILE A 33 20.14 0.99 -10.66
CA ILE A 33 18.86 0.27 -10.80
C ILE A 33 18.74 -0.41 -12.17
N SER A 34 19.47 0.06 -13.19
CA SER A 34 19.39 -0.51 -14.56
C SER A 34 20.31 -1.71 -14.82
N ASN A 35 21.27 -2.02 -13.94
CA ASN A 35 22.26 -3.08 -14.13
C ASN A 35 22.13 -4.29 -13.18
N THR A 36 21.04 -4.42 -12.44
CA THR A 36 20.82 -5.66 -11.67
C THR A 36 20.22 -6.71 -12.59
N LEU A 37 21.08 -7.60 -13.03
CA LEU A 37 20.88 -8.79 -13.83
C LEU A 37 19.53 -9.49 -13.56
N ILE A 38 18.73 -9.61 -14.63
CA ILE A 38 17.64 -10.58 -14.71
C ILE A 38 18.31 -11.95 -14.84
N PRO A 39 18.14 -12.91 -13.91
CA PRO A 39 18.58 -14.27 -14.14
C PRO A 39 17.74 -14.88 -15.26
N LYS A 40 18.41 -15.33 -16.32
CA LYS A 40 17.83 -16.18 -17.35
C LYS A 40 17.17 -17.41 -16.68
N ALA A 41 15.91 -17.63 -17.00
CA ALA A 41 15.17 -18.81 -16.63
C ALA A 41 15.95 -20.07 -17.05
N ILE A 42 16.33 -20.88 -16.07
CA ILE A 42 16.81 -22.25 -16.31
C ILE A 42 15.56 -23.13 -16.44
N SER A 43 15.31 -23.56 -17.67
CA SER A 43 14.32 -24.59 -17.98
C SER A 43 14.83 -25.92 -17.44
N SER A 44 14.27 -26.41 -16.34
CA SER A 44 14.45 -27.81 -15.92
C SER A 44 13.22 -28.61 -16.29
N ARG A 45 13.41 -29.53 -17.23
CA ARG A 45 12.49 -30.63 -17.55
C ARG A 45 12.20 -31.44 -16.29
N ILE A 46 10.94 -31.58 -15.95
CA ILE A 46 10.48 -32.59 -15.00
C ILE A 46 9.95 -33.75 -15.82
N VAL A 47 10.66 -34.89 -15.68
CA VAL A 47 10.23 -36.20 -16.16
C VAL A 47 9.18 -36.73 -15.19
N GLY A 48 8.04 -37.15 -15.73
CA GLY A 48 6.95 -37.72 -14.95
C GLY A 48 7.28 -39.08 -14.38
N SER A 49 6.65 -39.38 -13.26
CA SER A 49 6.47 -40.76 -12.78
C SER A 49 5.07 -40.91 -12.21
N SER A 50 4.30 -41.74 -12.86
CA SER A 50 2.99 -42.23 -12.51
C SER A 50 3.06 -43.19 -11.34
N GLY A 51 2.18 -43.03 -10.34
CA GLY A 51 1.99 -43.99 -9.26
C GLY A 51 0.53 -44.08 -8.89
N ILE A 52 -0.13 -45.13 -9.37
CA ILE A 52 -1.52 -45.52 -9.04
C ILE A 52 -1.48 -46.33 -7.74
N GLY A 53 -2.38 -46.05 -6.82
CA GLY A 53 -2.59 -46.86 -5.62
C GLY A 53 -3.87 -46.47 -4.90
N GLY A 54 -4.97 -47.10 -5.31
CA GLY A 54 -6.22 -47.01 -4.57
C GLY A 54 -6.22 -47.94 -3.36
N ASN A 55 -6.97 -47.59 -2.32
CA ASN A 55 -7.60 -48.59 -1.47
C ASN A 55 -8.87 -48.00 -0.80
N SER A 56 -9.97 -48.61 -1.14
CA SER A 56 -11.30 -48.49 -0.56
C SER A 56 -11.36 -49.31 0.74
N GLY A 57 -11.94 -48.72 1.79
CA GLY A 57 -12.28 -49.42 3.00
C GLY A 57 -13.61 -48.92 3.57
N THR A 58 -14.63 -49.71 3.37
CA THR A 58 -16.01 -49.54 3.88
C THR A 58 -16.18 -50.12 5.27
N ALA A 59 -17.06 -49.48 6.02
CA ALA A 59 -18.05 -49.99 7.00
C ALA A 59 -17.64 -50.40 8.41
N GLY A 60 -18.48 -50.01 9.37
CA GLY A 60 -18.71 -50.69 10.65
C GLY A 60 -19.31 -49.86 11.76
N LYS A 61 -20.62 -49.73 11.75
CA LYS A 61 -21.68 -49.91 12.80
C LYS A 61 -21.45 -49.52 14.27
N ASN A 62 -22.39 -48.69 14.74
CA ASN A 62 -23.17 -48.70 15.99
C ASN A 62 -22.57 -49.28 17.27
N GLY A 63 -22.54 -48.47 18.31
CA GLY A 63 -22.45 -48.86 19.71
C GLY A 63 -23.14 -47.84 20.61
N THR A 64 -24.38 -48.15 20.99
CA THR A 64 -25.12 -47.53 22.09
C THR A 64 -24.60 -48.06 23.42
N GLY A 65 -24.30 -47.18 24.36
CA GLY A 65 -23.98 -47.57 25.72
C GLY A 65 -23.87 -46.35 26.62
N GLY A 66 -24.90 -46.03 27.34
CA GLY A 66 -24.92 -45.02 28.38
C GLY A 66 -24.20 -45.48 29.65
N SER A 67 -23.57 -44.56 30.35
CA SER A 67 -23.30 -44.68 31.77
C SER A 67 -23.16 -43.28 32.36
N SER A 68 -24.02 -42.97 33.29
CA SER A 68 -24.01 -41.82 34.17
C SER A 68 -22.84 -41.95 35.16
N GLY A 69 -21.91 -40.97 35.14
CA GLY A 69 -20.86 -40.83 36.13
C GLY A 69 -20.81 -39.38 36.64
N THR A 70 -21.45 -39.17 37.80
CA THR A 70 -21.26 -37.97 38.62
C THR A 70 -19.89 -38.06 39.29
N GLY A 71 -18.99 -37.13 38.97
CA GLY A 71 -17.72 -36.96 39.63
C GLY A 71 -17.19 -35.54 39.42
N GLY A 72 -17.54 -34.66 40.32
CA GLY A 72 -16.99 -33.32 40.34
C GLY A 72 -15.51 -33.36 40.64
N SER A 73 -14.71 -32.66 39.83
CA SER A 73 -13.39 -32.23 40.20
C SER A 73 -13.24 -30.79 39.70
N SER A 74 -13.17 -29.87 40.70
CA SER A 74 -12.81 -28.49 40.53
C SER A 74 -11.36 -28.43 40.04
N GLY A 75 -11.17 -28.44 38.73
CA GLY A 75 -9.90 -28.19 38.08
C GLY A 75 -9.67 -26.69 38.01
N THR A 76 -8.76 -26.22 38.83
CA THR A 76 -8.15 -24.89 38.86
C THR A 76 -7.87 -24.33 37.50
N GLY A 77 -8.18 -23.03 37.38
CA GLY A 77 -8.03 -22.21 36.20
C GLY A 77 -6.73 -22.39 35.42
N GLY A 78 -6.89 -23.03 34.27
CA GLY A 78 -5.92 -22.88 33.21
C GLY A 78 -6.06 -21.46 32.68
N SER A 79 -5.01 -20.64 32.93
CA SER A 79 -4.78 -19.40 32.22
C SER A 79 -4.84 -19.74 30.73
N SER A 80 -5.91 -19.33 30.07
CA SER A 80 -6.00 -19.38 28.61
C SER A 80 -5.02 -18.37 28.05
N GLY A 81 -3.73 -18.76 28.01
CA GLY A 81 -2.73 -18.04 27.26
C GLY A 81 -3.27 -17.94 25.83
N SER A 82 -3.68 -16.75 25.41
CA SER A 82 -4.14 -16.53 24.05
C SER A 82 -3.00 -16.96 23.13
N VAL A 83 -3.25 -18.01 22.34
CA VAL A 83 -2.28 -18.50 21.35
C VAL A 83 -2.03 -17.34 20.38
N ARG A 84 -0.85 -16.74 20.48
CA ARG A 84 -0.45 -15.70 19.54
C ARG A 84 -0.20 -16.33 18.18
N THR A 85 -0.62 -15.65 17.14
CA THR A 85 -0.54 -16.15 15.77
C THR A 85 0.61 -15.47 15.04
N ASN A 86 1.37 -16.24 14.25
CA ASN A 86 2.36 -15.65 13.35
C ASN A 86 1.67 -14.75 12.32
N TRP A 87 2.05 -13.47 12.31
CA TRP A 87 1.39 -12.45 11.51
C TRP A 87 1.42 -12.77 10.01
N VAL A 88 2.60 -13.08 9.45
CA VAL A 88 2.76 -13.38 8.00
C VAL A 88 1.97 -14.62 7.60
N SER A 89 1.98 -15.66 8.44
CA SER A 89 1.20 -16.88 8.20
C SER A 89 -0.31 -16.61 8.25
N ASN A 90 -0.75 -15.73 9.15
CA ASN A 90 -2.15 -15.30 9.22
C ASN A 90 -2.57 -14.57 7.94
N ILE A 91 -1.77 -13.60 7.46
CA ILE A 91 -2.04 -12.89 6.20
C ILE A 91 -2.16 -13.89 5.05
N LYS A 92 -1.16 -14.76 4.85
CA LYS A 92 -1.16 -15.75 3.77
C LYS A 92 -2.40 -16.63 3.79
N SER A 93 -2.74 -17.20 4.95
CA SER A 93 -3.92 -18.07 5.10
C SER A 93 -5.23 -17.34 4.82
N THR A 94 -5.34 -16.09 5.23
CA THR A 94 -6.53 -15.26 4.97
C THR A 94 -6.66 -14.93 3.49
N LEU A 95 -5.58 -14.46 2.86
CA LEU A 95 -5.60 -14.12 1.43
C LEU A 95 -5.91 -15.34 0.56
N ILE A 96 -5.34 -16.53 0.85
CA ILE A 96 -5.67 -17.77 0.13
C ILE A 96 -7.17 -18.08 0.20
N LYS A 97 -7.79 -17.94 1.38
CA LYS A 97 -9.22 -18.16 1.54
C LYS A 97 -10.05 -17.13 0.76
N MET A 98 -9.65 -15.87 0.80
CA MET A 98 -10.38 -14.78 0.12
C MET A 98 -10.33 -14.93 -1.40
N VAL A 99 -9.17 -15.15 -2.00
CA VAL A 99 -9.03 -15.31 -3.45
C VAL A 99 -9.72 -16.58 -3.98
N ALA A 100 -10.01 -17.54 -3.12
CA ALA A 100 -10.81 -18.73 -3.47
C ALA A 100 -12.31 -18.40 -3.65
N THR A 101 -12.81 -17.29 -3.08
CA THR A 101 -14.23 -16.93 -3.14
C THR A 101 -14.63 -16.25 -4.45
N SER A 102 -13.74 -15.49 -5.04
CA SER A 102 -13.98 -14.76 -6.29
C SER A 102 -12.66 -14.45 -6.99
N LYS A 103 -12.70 -14.33 -8.31
CA LYS A 103 -11.57 -13.84 -9.13
C LYS A 103 -11.67 -12.35 -9.42
N ASP A 104 -12.78 -11.71 -9.10
CA ASP A 104 -12.96 -10.29 -9.34
C ASP A 104 -12.15 -9.46 -8.32
N ARG A 105 -11.32 -8.57 -8.84
CA ARG A 105 -10.40 -7.72 -8.08
C ARG A 105 -10.83 -6.26 -8.03
N SER A 106 -11.88 -5.89 -8.80
CA SER A 106 -12.30 -4.50 -8.96
C SER A 106 -13.03 -4.00 -7.73
N LEU A 107 -12.69 -2.83 -7.22
CA LEU A 107 -13.42 -2.18 -6.12
C LEU A 107 -14.78 -1.64 -6.57
N PHE A 108 -14.91 -1.34 -7.86
CA PHE A 108 -16.11 -0.79 -8.44
C PHE A 108 -16.58 -1.63 -9.62
N SER A 109 -17.89 -1.86 -9.71
CA SER A 109 -18.54 -2.55 -10.82
C SER A 109 -18.92 -1.60 -11.95
N ALA A 110 -19.11 -0.30 -11.64
CA ALA A 110 -19.48 0.73 -12.61
C ALA A 110 -18.99 2.12 -12.18
N PHE A 111 -18.75 2.96 -13.20
CA PHE A 111 -18.63 4.41 -13.10
C PHE A 111 -19.73 5.06 -13.94
N ILE A 112 -20.53 5.93 -13.32
CA ILE A 112 -21.64 6.64 -13.97
C ILE A 112 -21.19 8.06 -14.25
N GLN A 113 -20.81 8.34 -15.49
CA GLN A 113 -20.21 9.59 -15.90
C GLN A 113 -21.18 10.79 -15.73
N SER A 114 -22.47 10.61 -15.98
CA SER A 114 -23.47 11.69 -15.88
C SER A 114 -23.62 12.26 -14.46
N THR A 115 -23.40 11.46 -13.43
CA THR A 115 -23.49 11.85 -12.01
C THR A 115 -22.13 11.84 -11.32
N PHE A 116 -21.08 11.49 -12.04
CA PHE A 116 -19.72 11.33 -11.52
C PHE A 116 -19.67 10.46 -10.25
N SER A 117 -20.29 9.30 -10.33
CA SER A 117 -20.47 8.41 -9.20
C SER A 117 -19.98 6.98 -9.52
N TRP A 118 -19.62 6.23 -8.48
CA TRP A 118 -19.15 4.86 -8.59
C TRP A 118 -20.06 3.92 -7.82
N VAL A 119 -20.20 2.70 -8.34
CA VAL A 119 -20.93 1.62 -7.69
C VAL A 119 -19.92 0.59 -7.17
N ARG A 120 -19.98 0.28 -5.86
CA ARG A 120 -19.12 -0.74 -5.24
C ARG A 120 -19.39 -2.11 -5.86
N ASN A 121 -18.33 -2.88 -6.02
CA ASN A 121 -18.40 -4.23 -6.56
C ASN A 121 -18.58 -5.24 -5.42
N SER A 122 -19.81 -5.68 -5.19
CA SER A 122 -20.12 -6.68 -4.17
C SER A 122 -19.58 -8.09 -4.47
N ALA A 123 -19.15 -8.36 -5.72
CA ALA A 123 -18.54 -9.63 -6.12
C ALA A 123 -17.01 -9.65 -5.94
N SER A 124 -16.40 -8.53 -5.58
CA SER A 124 -14.95 -8.46 -5.37
C SER A 124 -14.52 -9.27 -4.16
N TRP A 125 -13.46 -10.07 -4.30
CA TRP A 125 -12.93 -10.88 -3.19
C TRP A 125 -12.42 -10.04 -2.00
N VAL A 126 -12.13 -8.75 -2.22
CA VAL A 126 -11.66 -7.83 -1.16
C VAL A 126 -12.78 -7.07 -0.47
N ILE A 127 -14.06 -7.35 -0.77
CA ILE A 127 -15.19 -6.60 -0.23
C ILE A 127 -15.28 -6.62 1.31
N SER A 128 -14.70 -7.63 1.95
CA SER A 128 -14.64 -7.73 3.41
C SER A 128 -13.78 -6.66 4.07
N TYR A 129 -12.86 -6.04 3.33
CA TYR A 129 -12.11 -4.90 3.81
C TYR A 129 -12.81 -3.59 3.48
N LYS A 130 -12.65 -2.60 4.36
CA LYS A 130 -13.18 -1.26 4.12
C LYS A 130 -12.23 -0.46 3.24
N TRP A 131 -12.65 -0.20 2.00
CA TRP A 131 -11.90 0.59 1.02
C TRP A 131 -12.41 2.02 0.87
N THR A 132 -13.29 2.46 1.73
CA THR A 132 -14.00 3.76 1.60
C THR A 132 -13.09 4.98 1.74
N GLY A 133 -11.92 4.82 2.33
CA GLY A 133 -10.90 5.87 2.45
C GLY A 133 -9.87 5.91 1.32
N THR A 134 -10.02 5.08 0.26
CA THR A 134 -9.20 5.17 -0.96
C THR A 134 -9.94 5.99 -2.01
N ALA A 135 -9.25 6.90 -2.68
CA ALA A 135 -9.84 7.73 -3.72
C ALA A 135 -10.34 6.87 -4.89
N ALA A 136 -11.60 7.05 -5.27
CA ALA A 136 -12.19 6.46 -6.46
C ALA A 136 -11.70 7.15 -7.73
N GLY A 137 -11.51 8.48 -7.67
CA GLY A 137 -11.00 9.30 -8.75
C GLY A 137 -10.48 10.65 -8.25
N ILE A 138 -9.71 11.33 -9.08
CA ILE A 138 -9.22 12.70 -8.85
C ILE A 138 -9.36 13.47 -10.16
N ASN A 139 -10.02 14.62 -10.14
CA ASN A 139 -10.12 15.55 -11.26
C ASN A 139 -9.14 16.71 -11.09
N GLY A 140 -8.81 17.37 -12.18
CA GLY A 140 -7.91 18.54 -12.18
C GLY A 140 -6.43 18.13 -12.15
N LEU A 141 -6.12 16.88 -12.48
CA LEU A 141 -4.75 16.41 -12.67
C LEU A 141 -4.35 16.54 -14.14
N GLY A 142 -3.09 16.87 -14.38
CA GLY A 142 -2.45 16.64 -15.68
C GLY A 142 -2.21 15.16 -15.99
N GLY A 143 -2.85 14.23 -15.24
CA GLY A 143 -2.67 12.79 -15.35
C GLY A 143 -3.57 12.01 -14.39
N VAL A 144 -3.33 10.70 -14.30
CA VAL A 144 -4.03 9.77 -13.39
C VAL A 144 -3.24 9.65 -12.09
N GLY A 145 -3.93 9.62 -10.96
CA GLY A 145 -3.31 9.46 -9.64
C GLY A 145 -4.28 8.90 -8.61
N GLY A 146 -3.75 8.51 -7.47
CA GLY A 146 -4.50 8.01 -6.31
C GLY A 146 -4.34 8.90 -5.08
N GLY A 147 -5.10 8.58 -4.05
CA GLY A 147 -5.02 9.22 -2.74
C GLY A 147 -5.66 8.37 -1.66
N THR A 148 -5.24 8.55 -0.41
CA THR A 148 -5.69 7.73 0.71
C THR A 148 -5.87 8.58 1.96
N LEU A 149 -7.03 8.48 2.61
CA LEU A 149 -7.35 9.21 3.84
C LEU A 149 -6.47 8.76 5.01
N ILE A 150 -5.76 9.70 5.62
CA ILE A 150 -4.91 9.49 6.80
C ILE A 150 -5.41 10.26 8.02
N THR A 151 -6.26 11.25 7.84
CA THR A 151 -7.04 11.93 8.89
C THR A 151 -8.39 12.37 8.34
N SER A 152 -9.21 13.02 9.16
CA SER A 152 -10.48 13.60 8.70
C SER A 152 -10.33 14.74 7.69
N LYS A 153 -9.12 15.29 7.52
CA LYS A 153 -8.85 16.42 6.60
C LYS A 153 -7.63 16.23 5.70
N HIS A 154 -6.95 15.09 5.79
CA HIS A 154 -5.71 14.92 5.04
C HIS A 154 -5.69 13.61 4.26
N VAL A 155 -5.14 13.69 3.05
CA VAL A 155 -4.90 12.56 2.15
C VAL A 155 -3.42 12.38 1.88
N LEU A 156 -2.97 11.13 1.88
CA LEU A 156 -1.64 10.73 1.39
C LEU A 156 -1.69 10.70 -0.13
N LEU A 157 -0.70 11.32 -0.76
CA LEU A 157 -0.54 11.47 -2.21
C LEU A 157 0.90 11.15 -2.61
N SER A 158 1.16 10.97 -3.91
CA SER A 158 2.52 10.86 -4.47
C SER A 158 3.03 12.25 -4.88
N ALA A 159 4.25 12.61 -4.46
CA ALA A 159 4.78 13.97 -4.64
C ALA A 159 5.15 14.32 -6.10
N HIS A 160 5.42 13.32 -6.96
CA HIS A 160 5.73 13.55 -8.37
C HIS A 160 4.49 13.77 -9.24
N VAL A 161 3.30 13.38 -8.75
CA VAL A 161 2.05 13.62 -9.48
C VAL A 161 1.71 15.12 -9.39
N PRO A 162 1.39 15.79 -10.52
CA PRO A 162 1.10 17.21 -10.54
C PRO A 162 -0.34 17.51 -10.07
N TYR A 163 -0.62 17.28 -8.79
CA TYR A 163 -1.88 17.70 -8.18
C TYR A 163 -1.93 19.24 -8.17
N LEU A 164 -3.00 19.79 -8.71
CA LEU A 164 -3.22 21.23 -8.70
C LEU A 164 -4.03 21.64 -7.45
N PRO A 165 -3.82 22.83 -6.89
CA PRO A 165 -4.74 23.38 -5.89
C PRO A 165 -6.18 23.36 -6.41
N ASN A 166 -7.12 22.98 -5.55
CA ASN A 166 -8.54 22.77 -5.87
C ASN A 166 -8.82 21.57 -6.81
N SER A 167 -7.86 20.64 -6.99
CA SER A 167 -8.19 19.33 -7.58
C SER A 167 -9.30 18.66 -6.79
N GLU A 168 -10.30 18.14 -7.50
CA GLU A 168 -11.40 17.41 -6.87
C GLU A 168 -10.99 15.96 -6.60
N ILE A 169 -11.20 15.47 -5.38
CA ILE A 169 -10.98 14.09 -5.01
C ILE A 169 -12.29 13.44 -4.57
N PHE A 170 -12.52 12.21 -5.02
CA PHE A 170 -13.78 11.48 -4.82
C PHE A 170 -13.56 10.24 -3.99
N PHE A 171 -14.41 10.05 -2.97
CA PHE A 171 -14.47 8.85 -2.14
C PHE A 171 -15.88 8.26 -2.20
N VAL A 172 -15.97 6.94 -2.05
CA VAL A 172 -17.26 6.24 -2.10
C VAL A 172 -17.42 5.42 -0.83
N ASN A 173 -18.54 5.57 -0.13
CA ASN A 173 -18.83 4.75 1.05
C ASN A 173 -19.41 3.38 0.67
N ASP A 174 -19.69 2.55 1.68
CA ASP A 174 -20.21 1.20 1.46
C ASP A 174 -21.66 1.19 0.90
N ASN A 175 -22.37 2.33 0.99
CA ASN A 175 -23.73 2.52 0.43
C ASN A 175 -23.74 3.15 -0.97
N ASN A 176 -22.61 3.17 -1.67
CA ASN A 176 -22.43 3.79 -2.99
C ASN A 176 -22.67 5.32 -3.02
N VAL A 177 -22.61 5.99 -1.87
CA VAL A 177 -22.63 7.45 -1.85
C VAL A 177 -21.24 7.97 -2.19
N THR A 178 -21.17 8.78 -3.25
CA THR A 178 -19.94 9.44 -3.67
C THR A 178 -19.81 10.79 -2.97
N PHE A 179 -18.69 11.00 -2.30
CA PHE A 179 -18.32 12.27 -1.64
C PHE A 179 -17.23 12.95 -2.46
N LYS A 180 -17.39 14.24 -2.67
CA LYS A 180 -16.42 15.10 -3.34
C LYS A 180 -15.82 16.08 -2.36
N TYR A 181 -14.49 16.22 -2.41
CA TYR A 181 -13.72 17.22 -1.65
C TYR A 181 -12.74 17.91 -2.57
N ASN A 182 -12.29 19.12 -2.20
CA ASN A 182 -11.25 19.84 -2.91
C ASN A 182 -9.93 19.75 -2.12
N ILE A 183 -8.82 19.50 -2.83
CA ILE A 183 -7.48 19.58 -2.25
C ILE A 183 -7.04 21.03 -2.29
N ILE A 184 -7.11 21.73 -1.15
CA ILE A 184 -6.82 23.17 -1.05
C ILE A 184 -5.35 23.48 -0.81
N LYS A 185 -4.57 22.49 -0.35
CA LYS A 185 -3.14 22.65 -0.08
C LYS A 185 -2.42 21.33 -0.32
N ILE A 186 -1.18 21.40 -0.79
CA ILE A 186 -0.34 20.23 -1.00
C ILE A 186 1.03 20.50 -0.38
N ASP A 187 1.42 19.71 0.60
CA ASP A 187 2.73 19.75 1.25
C ASP A 187 3.53 18.53 0.81
N LYS A 188 4.66 18.75 0.13
CA LYS A 188 5.58 17.67 -0.26
C LYS A 188 6.59 17.40 0.85
N ILE A 189 6.94 16.15 1.03
CA ILE A 189 7.94 15.73 2.03
C ILE A 189 9.29 15.59 1.34
N ASP A 190 10.26 16.39 1.78
CA ASP A 190 11.61 16.39 1.22
C ASP A 190 12.27 15.01 1.37
N GLY A 191 12.99 14.61 0.32
CA GLY A 191 13.70 13.35 0.28
C GLY A 191 12.80 12.10 0.15
N SER A 192 11.51 12.29 -0.20
CA SER A 192 10.59 11.18 -0.49
C SER A 192 9.59 11.55 -1.57
N ASP A 193 8.91 10.54 -2.12
CA ASP A 193 7.80 10.76 -3.05
C ASP A 193 6.43 10.81 -2.33
N ILE A 194 6.40 11.35 -1.14
CA ILE A 194 5.19 11.55 -0.35
C ILE A 194 4.76 13.00 -0.41
N ALA A 195 3.47 13.23 -0.64
CA ALA A 195 2.82 14.51 -0.43
C ALA A 195 1.56 14.35 0.43
N ILE A 196 1.21 15.40 1.14
CA ILE A 196 0.01 15.48 1.97
C ILE A 196 -0.91 16.52 1.37
N GLY A 197 -2.09 16.09 0.96
CA GLY A 197 -3.17 16.98 0.52
C GLY A 197 -4.06 17.35 1.69
N THR A 198 -4.32 18.65 1.88
CA THR A 198 -5.32 19.14 2.84
C THR A 198 -6.65 19.35 2.13
N LEU A 199 -7.72 18.77 2.67
CA LEU A 199 -9.09 18.91 2.13
C LEU A 199 -9.76 20.18 2.62
N ASP A 200 -10.66 20.73 1.81
CA ASP A 200 -11.45 21.93 2.10
C ASP A 200 -12.35 21.77 3.34
N GLN A 201 -12.77 20.56 3.65
CA GLN A 201 -13.62 20.25 4.81
C GLN A 201 -13.28 18.87 5.39
N SER A 202 -13.82 18.59 6.58
CA SER A 202 -13.72 17.26 7.18
C SER A 202 -14.54 16.25 6.39
N ILE A 203 -13.99 15.03 6.27
CA ILE A 203 -14.68 13.95 5.57
C ILE A 203 -15.92 13.47 6.33
N ASP A 204 -16.83 12.83 5.61
CA ASP A 204 -17.96 12.11 6.18
C ASP A 204 -17.51 10.92 7.04
N SER A 205 -18.19 10.68 8.14
CA SER A 205 -17.84 9.64 9.12
C SER A 205 -17.96 8.19 8.58
N SER A 206 -18.67 7.99 7.46
CA SER A 206 -18.76 6.69 6.78
C SER A 206 -17.50 6.33 5.99
N LEU A 207 -16.57 7.29 5.81
CA LEU A 207 -15.30 7.06 5.14
C LEU A 207 -14.22 6.61 6.12
N LYS A 208 -13.41 5.63 5.71
CA LYS A 208 -12.36 5.04 6.55
C LYS A 208 -11.11 5.93 6.55
N ILE A 209 -10.64 6.26 7.75
CA ILE A 209 -9.27 6.76 7.98
C ILE A 209 -8.39 5.55 8.26
N TYR A 210 -7.29 5.40 7.52
CA TYR A 210 -6.42 4.24 7.69
C TYR A 210 -5.37 4.48 8.76
N SER A 211 -5.15 3.44 9.57
CA SER A 211 -4.03 3.36 10.51
C SER A 211 -2.76 2.95 9.79
N VAL A 212 -1.61 3.29 10.37
CA VAL A 212 -0.29 2.84 9.92
C VAL A 212 0.26 1.77 10.86
N LEU A 213 1.35 1.09 10.47
CA LEU A 213 2.04 0.17 11.37
C LEU A 213 2.69 0.91 12.54
N PRO A 214 2.87 0.27 13.70
CA PRO A 214 3.67 0.81 14.79
C PRO A 214 5.15 0.88 14.41
N ASP A 215 5.91 1.77 15.05
CA ASP A 215 7.33 1.99 14.76
C ASP A 215 8.18 0.71 14.98
N ASN A 216 7.72 -0.18 15.85
CA ASN A 216 8.37 -1.46 16.15
C ASN A 216 7.80 -2.66 15.38
N TRP A 217 7.18 -2.44 14.23
CA TRP A 217 6.54 -3.49 13.41
C TRP A 217 7.48 -4.64 13.01
N GLN A 218 8.79 -4.37 12.89
CA GLN A 218 9.78 -5.41 12.55
C GLN A 218 9.83 -6.55 13.59
N GLN A 219 9.38 -6.31 14.81
CA GLN A 219 9.30 -7.36 15.83
C GLN A 219 8.33 -8.50 15.48
N TYR A 220 7.47 -8.31 14.49
CA TYR A 220 6.42 -9.25 14.09
C TYR A 220 6.71 -9.99 12.77
N ILE A 221 7.87 -9.72 12.16
CA ILE A 221 8.28 -10.34 10.91
C ILE A 221 9.78 -10.61 10.88
N LYS A 222 10.16 -11.76 10.33
CA LYS A 222 11.57 -12.05 10.11
C LYS A 222 12.15 -11.07 9.08
N THR A 223 13.19 -10.37 9.47
CA THR A 223 13.93 -9.43 8.61
C THR A 223 15.42 -9.75 8.65
N GLU A 224 16.13 -9.42 7.58
CA GLU A 224 17.58 -9.52 7.50
C GLU A 224 18.15 -8.16 7.08
N ILE A 225 19.17 -7.70 7.80
CA ILE A 225 19.88 -6.46 7.45
C ILE A 225 21.03 -6.85 6.52
N ASN A 226 21.05 -6.23 5.35
CA ASN A 226 22.03 -6.44 4.33
C ASN A 226 22.74 -5.11 4.00
N SER A 227 23.93 -5.18 3.42
CA SER A 227 24.67 -4.01 2.94
C SER A 227 25.33 -4.31 1.61
N VAL A 228 25.15 -3.40 0.64
CA VAL A 228 25.85 -3.45 -0.64
C VAL A 228 26.45 -2.08 -0.90
N MET A 229 27.76 -2.03 -1.11
CA MET A 229 28.50 -0.77 -1.35
C MET A 229 28.24 0.31 -0.30
N GLY A 230 28.13 -0.07 0.98
CA GLY A 230 27.88 0.85 2.09
C GLY A 230 26.42 1.29 2.25
N VAL A 231 25.52 0.87 1.36
CA VAL A 231 24.08 1.14 1.50
C VAL A 231 23.43 -0.01 2.25
N GLN A 232 22.87 0.28 3.42
CA GLN A 232 22.12 -0.69 4.21
C GLN A 232 20.68 -0.80 3.72
N PHE A 233 20.14 -2.00 3.71
CA PHE A 233 18.74 -2.28 3.43
C PHE A 233 18.24 -3.49 4.22
N ILE A 234 16.93 -3.54 4.40
CA ILE A 234 16.25 -4.66 5.06
C ILE A 234 15.65 -5.55 3.97
N THR A 235 15.92 -6.85 4.01
CA THR A 235 15.18 -7.85 3.25
C THR A 235 14.14 -8.52 4.14
N LEU A 236 12.99 -8.79 3.57
CA LEU A 236 11.84 -9.41 4.22
C LEU A 236 10.93 -10.01 3.16
N ARG A 237 9.88 -10.69 3.61
CA ARG A 237 8.82 -11.14 2.69
C ARG A 237 7.46 -10.97 3.37
N LEU A 238 6.83 -9.83 3.10
CA LEU A 238 5.56 -9.43 3.69
C LEU A 238 4.49 -9.32 2.59
N PRO A 239 3.44 -10.16 2.62
CA PRO A 239 2.34 -10.03 1.66
C PRO A 239 1.63 -8.69 1.81
N VAL A 240 1.44 -8.00 0.69
CA VAL A 240 0.80 -6.69 0.62
C VAL A 240 -0.32 -6.68 -0.40
N LEU A 241 -1.30 -5.82 -0.16
CA LEU A 241 -2.40 -5.51 -1.07
C LEU A 241 -2.18 -4.13 -1.65
N PHE A 242 -2.39 -3.96 -2.95
CA PHE A 242 -2.23 -2.67 -3.56
C PHE A 242 -3.26 -2.41 -4.66
N LEU A 243 -3.58 -1.14 -4.86
CA LEU A 243 -4.47 -0.69 -5.92
C LEU A 243 -3.67 -0.22 -7.13
N ASN A 244 -4.22 -0.49 -8.31
CA ASN A 244 -3.80 0.14 -9.55
C ASN A 244 -4.74 1.32 -9.91
N GLN A 245 -4.47 2.00 -11.01
CA GLN A 245 -5.30 3.12 -11.52
C GLN A 245 -6.74 2.72 -11.86
N ASP A 246 -6.97 1.46 -12.25
CA ASP A 246 -8.30 0.91 -12.57
C ASP A 246 -9.07 0.49 -11.30
N LYS A 247 -8.53 0.79 -10.13
CA LYS A 247 -9.07 0.39 -8.80
C LYS A 247 -9.26 -1.11 -8.67
N LYS A 248 -8.35 -1.88 -9.25
CA LYS A 248 -8.22 -3.32 -9.04
C LYS A 248 -7.19 -3.58 -7.95
N VAL A 249 -7.52 -4.50 -7.05
CA VAL A 249 -6.62 -4.93 -5.98
C VAL A 249 -5.73 -6.06 -6.47
N SER A 250 -4.45 -5.92 -6.21
CA SER A 250 -3.43 -6.93 -6.50
C SER A 250 -2.75 -7.38 -5.21
N ILE A 251 -2.14 -8.57 -5.25
CA ILE A 251 -1.34 -9.14 -4.17
C ILE A 251 0.12 -9.19 -4.63
N GLY A 252 1.01 -8.70 -3.77
CA GLY A 252 2.46 -8.82 -3.96
C GLY A 252 3.14 -9.12 -2.64
N ASP A 253 4.45 -9.31 -2.67
CA ASP A 253 5.30 -9.38 -1.49
C ASP A 253 6.19 -8.15 -1.44
N MET A 254 6.18 -7.40 -0.34
CA MET A 254 7.23 -6.44 -0.04
C MET A 254 8.49 -7.21 0.29
N THR A 255 9.57 -6.99 -0.48
CA THR A 255 10.78 -7.82 -0.40
C THR A 255 11.99 -7.08 0.11
N ARG A 256 12.02 -5.76 -0.05
CA ARG A 256 13.16 -4.94 0.36
C ARG A 256 12.70 -3.56 0.81
N LEU A 257 13.39 -3.02 1.83
CA LEU A 257 13.19 -1.67 2.32
C LEU A 257 14.54 -0.94 2.39
N ILE A 258 14.67 0.17 1.69
CA ILE A 258 15.84 1.05 1.67
C ILE A 258 15.36 2.46 1.99
N ASP A 259 15.75 2.99 3.15
CA ASP A 259 15.32 4.31 3.64
C ASP A 259 13.80 4.52 3.50
N ALA A 260 13.38 5.36 2.58
CA ALA A 260 11.98 5.73 2.35
C ALA A 260 11.33 5.00 1.16
N VAL A 261 11.96 3.96 0.63
CA VAL A 261 11.46 3.20 -0.54
C VAL A 261 11.40 1.71 -0.23
N ALA A 262 10.28 1.09 -0.55
CA ALA A 262 10.10 -0.35 -0.45
C ALA A 262 9.79 -0.96 -1.82
N ASP A 263 10.41 -2.11 -2.11
CA ASP A 263 10.18 -2.86 -3.34
C ASP A 263 9.07 -3.90 -3.16
N VAL A 264 8.29 -4.11 -4.22
CA VAL A 264 7.23 -5.11 -4.28
C VAL A 264 7.42 -6.00 -5.50
N GLU A 265 7.38 -7.30 -5.27
CA GLU A 265 7.48 -8.34 -6.29
C GLU A 265 6.19 -9.18 -6.34
N ALA A 266 6.09 -10.02 -7.38
CA ALA A 266 5.02 -11.01 -7.46
C ALA A 266 5.06 -11.93 -6.23
N SER A 267 3.90 -12.14 -5.62
CA SER A 267 3.79 -13.04 -4.48
C SER A 267 4.05 -14.49 -4.88
N VAL A 268 4.69 -15.24 -3.99
CA VAL A 268 5.09 -16.64 -4.25
C VAL A 268 4.28 -17.67 -3.44
N PHE A 269 3.27 -17.24 -2.68
CA PHE A 269 2.47 -18.17 -1.88
C PHE A 269 1.14 -18.56 -2.56
N GLY A 270 0.83 -19.84 -2.61
CA GLY A 270 -0.43 -20.37 -3.16
C GLY A 270 -0.71 -19.89 -4.58
N THR A 271 -1.97 -19.50 -4.84
CA THR A 271 -2.41 -18.95 -6.13
C THR A 271 -2.25 -17.43 -6.23
N SER A 272 -1.62 -16.79 -5.25
CA SER A 272 -1.52 -15.32 -5.16
C SER A 272 -0.76 -14.70 -6.34
N GLN A 273 0.17 -15.44 -6.96
CA GLN A 273 0.89 -14.96 -8.14
C GLN A 273 -0.05 -14.56 -9.30
N SER A 274 -1.18 -15.23 -9.46
CA SER A 274 -2.19 -14.88 -10.48
C SER A 274 -2.94 -13.58 -10.18
N TYR A 275 -2.79 -13.04 -8.97
CA TYR A 275 -3.38 -11.76 -8.53
C TYR A 275 -2.37 -10.61 -8.54
N TYR A 276 -1.12 -10.87 -8.93
CA TYR A 276 -0.13 -9.83 -9.13
C TYR A 276 -0.34 -9.17 -10.50
N GLU A 277 -0.21 -7.86 -10.52
CA GLU A 277 -0.20 -7.06 -11.73
C GLU A 277 0.95 -6.06 -11.63
N THR A 278 1.80 -6.03 -12.65
CA THR A 278 2.91 -5.05 -12.68
C THR A 278 2.33 -3.63 -12.75
N GLN A 279 2.86 -2.75 -11.92
CA GLN A 279 2.46 -1.35 -11.87
C GLN A 279 2.82 -0.66 -13.18
N ARG A 280 2.02 0.33 -13.53
CA ARG A 280 2.16 1.12 -14.76
C ARG A 280 1.99 2.61 -14.47
N GLY A 281 2.28 3.44 -15.47
CA GLY A 281 2.01 4.88 -15.38
C GLY A 281 0.54 5.13 -15.03
N GLY A 282 0.30 5.99 -14.03
CA GLY A 282 -1.03 6.27 -13.49
C GLY A 282 -1.38 5.52 -12.20
N ASP A 283 -0.61 4.51 -11.80
CA ASP A 283 -0.78 3.86 -10.49
C ASP A 283 -0.27 4.74 -9.34
N SER A 284 0.51 5.77 -9.62
CA SER A 284 1.08 6.70 -8.64
C SER A 284 0.02 7.29 -7.71
N GLY A 285 0.33 7.33 -6.41
CA GLY A 285 -0.59 7.82 -5.39
C GLY A 285 -1.64 6.80 -4.92
N ASN A 286 -1.83 5.67 -5.61
CA ASN A 286 -2.66 4.59 -5.09
C ASN A 286 -1.94 3.88 -3.93
N PRO A 287 -2.70 3.42 -2.91
CA PRO A 287 -2.12 2.90 -1.68
C PRO A 287 -1.58 1.48 -1.79
N ILE A 288 -0.63 1.21 -0.89
CA ILE A 288 -0.19 -0.12 -0.54
C ILE A 288 -0.58 -0.39 0.91
N PHE A 289 -1.18 -1.54 1.16
CA PHE A 289 -1.63 -1.97 2.49
C PHE A 289 -1.04 -3.31 2.89
N VAL A 290 -0.98 -3.52 4.19
CA VAL A 290 -0.81 -4.84 4.78
C VAL A 290 -2.01 -5.17 5.65
N GLN A 291 -2.41 -6.43 5.65
CA GLN A 291 -3.48 -6.91 6.51
C GLN A 291 -2.97 -7.10 7.95
N VAL A 292 -3.76 -6.62 8.92
CA VAL A 292 -3.57 -6.84 10.35
C VAL A 292 -4.91 -7.26 10.96
N GLY A 293 -5.10 -8.54 11.23
CA GLY A 293 -6.40 -9.08 11.60
C GLY A 293 -7.42 -8.91 10.47
N SER A 294 -8.52 -8.24 10.75
CA SER A 294 -9.57 -7.89 9.77
C SER A 294 -9.39 -6.50 9.14
N GLU A 295 -8.33 -5.77 9.50
CA GLU A 295 -8.10 -4.41 9.04
C GLU A 295 -6.93 -4.31 8.06
N LEU A 296 -6.88 -3.18 7.34
CA LEU A 296 -5.78 -2.79 6.49
C LEU A 296 -4.97 -1.68 7.16
N ALA A 297 -3.66 -1.88 7.27
CA ALA A 297 -2.71 -0.85 7.66
C ALA A 297 -2.04 -0.26 6.42
N LEU A 298 -2.02 1.06 6.33
CA LEU A 298 -1.41 1.78 5.21
C LEU A 298 0.11 1.77 5.34
N LEU A 299 0.79 1.30 4.29
CA LEU A 299 2.25 1.27 4.21
C LEU A 299 2.83 2.47 3.46
N GLY A 300 2.12 2.95 2.46
CA GLY A 300 2.59 4.04 1.60
C GLY A 300 1.81 4.16 0.31
N THR A 301 2.43 4.77 -0.68
CA THR A 301 1.82 5.08 -1.98
C THR A 301 2.79 4.77 -3.12
N TRP A 302 2.27 4.32 -4.27
CA TRP A 302 3.10 4.01 -5.43
C TRP A 302 3.94 5.20 -5.87
N TYR A 303 5.23 4.93 -6.01
CA TYR A 303 6.26 5.87 -6.46
C TYR A 303 6.67 5.59 -7.91
N LYS A 304 6.99 4.33 -8.21
CA LYS A 304 7.42 3.86 -9.53
C LYS A 304 7.09 2.38 -9.69
N VAL A 305 7.30 1.84 -10.87
CA VAL A 305 7.12 0.41 -11.14
C VAL A 305 7.94 -0.43 -10.16
N GLY A 306 7.26 -1.33 -9.46
CA GLY A 306 7.87 -2.25 -8.49
C GLY A 306 8.31 -1.64 -7.16
N ALA A 307 8.05 -0.34 -6.91
CA ALA A 307 8.42 0.28 -5.64
C ALA A 307 7.43 1.36 -5.19
N PHE A 308 7.32 1.54 -3.88
CA PHE A 308 6.47 2.54 -3.26
C PHE A 308 7.22 3.39 -2.23
N ALA A 309 6.71 4.60 -1.99
CA ALA A 309 7.21 5.48 -0.95
C ALA A 309 6.74 4.98 0.42
N TRP A 310 7.69 4.65 1.30
CA TRP A 310 7.45 4.05 2.62
C TRP A 310 7.07 5.13 3.64
N LEU A 311 5.80 5.13 4.06
CA LEU A 311 5.23 6.17 4.92
C LEU A 311 5.87 6.20 6.32
N ILE A 312 6.16 5.04 6.91
CA ILE A 312 6.64 4.97 8.30
C ILE A 312 7.99 5.69 8.48
N SER A 313 8.89 5.64 7.49
CA SER A 313 10.17 6.37 7.57
C SER A 313 10.01 7.90 7.57
N ARG A 314 8.86 8.40 7.18
CA ARG A 314 8.53 9.83 7.13
C ARG A 314 7.40 10.22 8.08
N LYS A 315 6.99 9.31 8.97
CA LYS A 315 5.87 9.48 9.91
C LYS A 315 5.94 10.78 10.70
N THR A 316 7.10 11.09 11.28
CA THR A 316 7.29 12.33 12.06
C THR A 316 7.06 13.59 11.22
N GLN A 317 7.54 13.61 9.97
CA GLN A 317 7.35 14.73 9.06
C GLN A 317 5.87 14.85 8.66
N VAL A 318 5.20 13.73 8.36
CA VAL A 318 3.76 13.70 8.10
C VAL A 318 2.97 14.22 9.29
N GLU A 319 3.24 13.73 10.50
CA GLU A 319 2.60 14.15 11.74
C GLU A 319 2.80 15.66 12.02
N SER A 320 3.97 16.20 11.68
CA SER A 320 4.23 17.64 11.78
C SER A 320 3.36 18.45 10.82
N ILE A 321 3.16 17.98 9.57
CA ILE A 321 2.33 18.67 8.58
C ILE A 321 0.85 18.63 8.96
N ILE A 322 0.35 17.46 9.40
CA ILE A 322 -1.07 17.29 9.75
C ILE A 322 -1.42 17.81 11.14
N GLY A 323 -0.42 18.17 11.96
CA GLY A 323 -0.60 18.72 13.30
C GLY A 323 -1.11 17.73 14.35
N GLN A 324 -1.08 16.42 14.06
CA GLN A 324 -1.53 15.35 14.96
C GLN A 324 -0.80 14.04 14.71
N LYS A 325 -0.95 13.08 15.64
CA LYS A 325 -0.42 11.73 15.45
C LYS A 325 -1.26 10.94 14.44
N LEU A 326 -0.59 10.13 13.62
CA LEU A 326 -1.27 9.14 12.78
C LEU A 326 -1.86 8.03 13.66
N ASN A 327 -3.00 7.51 13.26
CA ASN A 327 -3.58 6.33 13.91
C ASN A 327 -2.63 5.14 13.69
N VAL A 328 -2.36 4.39 14.77
CA VAL A 328 -1.49 3.21 14.73
C VAL A 328 -2.32 1.96 14.95
N ILE A 329 -2.14 0.95 14.11
CA ILE A 329 -2.87 -0.30 14.21
C ILE A 329 -2.37 -1.13 15.39
N ASN A 330 -3.28 -1.86 16.03
CA ASN A 330 -2.94 -2.72 17.17
C ASN A 330 -2.42 -4.08 16.68
N MET A 331 -1.21 -4.47 17.12
CA MET A 331 -0.55 -5.74 16.80
C MET A 331 -0.57 -6.75 17.96
N THR A 332 -1.34 -6.51 19.02
CA THR A 332 -1.29 -7.29 20.27
C THR A 332 -1.61 -8.79 20.08
N GLY A 333 -2.40 -9.16 19.09
CA GLY A 333 -2.77 -10.56 18.79
C GLY A 333 -1.70 -11.38 18.09
N PHE A 334 -0.57 -10.77 17.70
CA PHE A 334 0.48 -11.44 16.95
C PHE A 334 1.72 -11.74 17.82
N GLU A 335 2.40 -12.84 17.49
CA GLU A 335 3.66 -13.19 18.12
C GLU A 335 4.81 -12.30 17.62
N LYS A 336 5.73 -11.98 18.51
CA LYS A 336 7.00 -11.35 18.13
C LYS A 336 7.95 -12.44 17.68
N VAL A 337 8.59 -12.23 16.54
CA VAL A 337 9.68 -13.11 16.08
C VAL A 337 10.96 -12.70 16.81
N SER A 338 11.65 -13.69 17.33
CA SER A 338 12.95 -13.51 17.99
C SER A 338 14.08 -13.46 16.96
#